data_a6a415892b4a862bad09fd10d0f51d0c
#
_entry.id   a6a415892b4a862bad09fd10d0f51d0c
#
_cell.length_a   1.000
_cell.length_b   1.000
_cell.length_c   1.000
_cell.angle_alpha   90.00
_cell.angle_beta   90.00
_cell.angle_gamma   90.00
#
_symmetry.space_group_name_H-M   'P 1'
#
loop_
_entity.id
_entity.type
_entity.pdbx_description
1 polymer ?
#
loop_
_entity_poly.entity_id
_entity_poly.type
_entity_poly.pdbx_seq_one_letter_code
_entity_poly.pdbx_strand_id
1 'polypeptide(L)'
;VQLGVSTTEAGQASLKSLQRACQDLKNGLVHAIVTAPINKDNIQSDAFRYSGHTEYLTQQFGEGKDSLMMMISDRMRVALVCNHTPIAKVAETITEERILSKLAVLNETLQKDFSCRKPRIAVLALNPHAGDNGLIGEEETNIIRPAVAKAQEQGIWAFGPYSADGFFGAGQYNHFDAVLAMYHDQGLAPFKALDMSGVNFTAGLPVVRTSPDHGTAYSLAGKNEADATSMLHAIYAAIDILREREENEKLLSNQLVVEIREVKKEYKVEKFIPQD
;
A
#
# COMPACT_ATOMS: atom_id res chain seq x y z
N VAL A 1 -3.70 -21.41 -27.23
CA VAL A 1 -4.58 -20.96 -26.15
C VAL A 1 -5.98 -20.82 -26.71
N GLN A 2 -6.97 -21.41 -26.05
CA GLN A 2 -8.38 -21.30 -26.39
C GLN A 2 -9.03 -20.14 -25.62
N LEU A 3 -9.68 -19.22 -26.32
CA LEU A 3 -10.33 -18.07 -25.69
C LEU A 3 -11.49 -18.50 -24.79
N GLY A 4 -11.61 -17.87 -23.62
CA GLY A 4 -12.71 -18.13 -22.67
C GLY A 4 -12.60 -19.45 -21.89
N VAL A 5 -11.51 -20.19 -22.05
CA VAL A 5 -11.31 -21.49 -21.38
C VAL A 5 -10.03 -21.49 -20.57
N SER A 6 -10.11 -21.97 -19.32
CA SER A 6 -8.94 -22.19 -18.48
C SER A 6 -8.25 -23.50 -18.90
N THR A 7 -7.02 -23.40 -19.39
CA THR A 7 -6.20 -24.56 -19.76
C THR A 7 -4.81 -24.48 -19.12
N THR A 8 -4.15 -25.63 -18.97
CA THR A 8 -2.76 -25.72 -18.46
C THR A 8 -1.80 -24.96 -19.36
N GLU A 9 -1.98 -25.02 -20.69
CA GLU A 9 -1.15 -24.30 -21.65
C GLU A 9 -1.27 -22.78 -21.48
N ALA A 10 -2.47 -22.28 -21.20
CA ALA A 10 -2.69 -20.86 -20.90
C ALA A 10 -1.97 -20.43 -19.62
N GLY A 11 -2.01 -21.26 -18.57
CA GLY A 11 -1.27 -21.05 -17.34
C GLY A 11 0.25 -21.00 -17.55
N GLN A 12 0.79 -21.95 -18.33
CA GLN A 12 2.21 -21.98 -18.69
C GLN A 12 2.63 -20.76 -19.52
N ALA A 13 1.80 -20.32 -20.47
CA ALA A 13 2.03 -19.12 -21.26
C ALA A 13 2.05 -17.85 -20.37
N SER A 14 1.11 -17.75 -19.41
CA SER A 14 1.09 -16.66 -18.43
C SER A 14 2.35 -16.63 -17.59
N LEU A 15 2.81 -17.77 -17.10
CA LEU A 15 4.07 -17.88 -16.33
C LEU A 15 5.29 -17.46 -17.16
N LYS A 16 5.39 -17.92 -18.39
CA LYS A 16 6.50 -17.53 -19.30
C LYS A 16 6.51 -16.02 -19.55
N SER A 17 5.34 -15.41 -19.76
CA SER A 17 5.21 -13.96 -19.94
C SER A 17 5.67 -13.20 -18.69
N LEU A 18 5.25 -13.63 -17.51
CA LEU A 18 5.65 -13.03 -16.24
C LEU A 18 7.15 -13.16 -15.98
N GLN A 19 7.72 -14.35 -16.20
CA GLN A 19 9.16 -14.61 -16.06
C GLN A 19 9.98 -13.73 -17.01
N ARG A 20 9.53 -13.60 -18.28
CA ARG A 20 10.21 -12.74 -19.25
C ARG A 20 10.14 -11.26 -18.84
N ALA A 21 8.98 -10.76 -18.44
CA ALA A 21 8.84 -9.39 -17.96
C ALA A 21 9.75 -9.10 -16.76
N CYS A 22 9.82 -10.04 -15.79
CA CYS A 22 10.74 -9.90 -14.65
C CYS A 22 12.22 -9.91 -15.09
N GLN A 23 12.59 -10.72 -16.06
CA GLN A 23 13.97 -10.74 -16.57
C GLN A 23 14.31 -9.44 -17.30
N ASP A 24 13.40 -8.90 -18.11
CA ASP A 24 13.59 -7.62 -18.81
C ASP A 24 13.69 -6.46 -17.81
N LEU A 25 12.89 -6.49 -16.74
CA LEU A 25 12.97 -5.51 -15.65
C LEU A 25 14.29 -5.60 -14.88
N LYS A 26 14.78 -6.81 -14.56
CA LYS A 26 16.10 -7.02 -13.92
C LYS A 26 17.26 -6.52 -14.78
N ASN A 27 17.12 -6.63 -16.09
CA ASN A 27 18.15 -6.18 -17.06
C ASN A 27 18.03 -4.69 -17.41
N GLY A 28 17.07 -3.96 -16.84
CA GLY A 28 16.85 -2.54 -17.14
C GLY A 28 16.29 -2.26 -18.53
N LEU A 29 15.78 -3.28 -19.23
CA LEU A 29 15.16 -3.11 -20.56
C LEU A 29 13.76 -2.48 -20.48
N VAL A 30 13.10 -2.63 -19.33
CA VAL A 30 11.84 -1.97 -18.98
C VAL A 30 11.93 -1.40 -17.57
N HIS A 31 11.14 -0.38 -17.24
CA HIS A 31 11.20 0.33 -15.96
C HIS A 31 10.05 -0.02 -15.01
N ALA A 32 8.96 -0.56 -15.55
CA ALA A 32 7.81 -1.03 -14.77
C ALA A 32 7.17 -2.25 -15.42
N ILE A 33 6.35 -2.95 -14.65
CA ILE A 33 5.49 -4.03 -15.14
C ILE A 33 4.03 -3.68 -14.82
N VAL A 34 3.18 -3.73 -15.86
CA VAL A 34 1.74 -3.71 -15.68
C VAL A 34 1.22 -5.11 -15.98
N THR A 35 0.66 -5.78 -14.99
CA THR A 35 0.22 -7.17 -15.13
C THR A 35 -1.27 -7.25 -15.42
N ALA A 36 -1.64 -7.95 -16.50
CA ALA A 36 -3.01 -8.43 -16.68
C ALA A 36 -3.35 -9.52 -15.64
N PRO A 37 -4.63 -9.77 -15.36
CA PRO A 37 -5.04 -10.83 -14.45
C PRO A 37 -4.55 -12.20 -14.87
N ILE A 38 -4.20 -13.05 -13.88
CA ILE A 38 -3.90 -14.47 -14.11
C ILE A 38 -4.97 -15.36 -13.47
N ASN A 39 -5.13 -16.54 -14.01
CA ASN A 39 -5.89 -17.58 -13.33
C ASN A 39 -4.97 -18.28 -12.34
N LYS A 40 -5.31 -18.16 -11.04
CA LYS A 40 -4.47 -18.63 -9.95
C LYS A 40 -4.36 -20.16 -9.86
N ASP A 41 -5.31 -20.88 -10.47
CA ASP A 41 -5.33 -22.35 -10.46
C ASP A 41 -4.48 -22.91 -11.61
N ASN A 42 -4.69 -22.44 -12.84
CA ASN A 42 -4.01 -23.01 -14.02
C ASN A 42 -2.53 -22.61 -14.16
N ILE A 43 -2.09 -21.52 -13.48
CA ILE A 43 -0.67 -21.10 -13.46
C ILE A 43 0.16 -21.94 -12.48
N GLN A 44 -0.49 -22.64 -11.51
CA GLN A 44 0.23 -23.46 -10.53
C GLN A 44 1.05 -24.53 -11.23
N SER A 45 2.30 -24.64 -10.80
CA SER A 45 3.28 -25.60 -11.34
C SER A 45 4.43 -25.74 -10.34
N ASP A 46 5.36 -26.65 -10.60
CA ASP A 46 6.59 -26.74 -9.80
C ASP A 46 7.42 -25.44 -9.84
N ALA A 47 7.30 -24.67 -10.92
CA ALA A 47 7.98 -23.38 -11.09
C ALA A 47 7.18 -22.18 -10.54
N PHE A 48 5.93 -22.37 -10.13
CA PHE A 48 5.09 -21.30 -9.59
C PHE A 48 4.17 -21.83 -8.49
N ARG A 49 4.60 -21.67 -7.24
CA ARG A 49 3.88 -22.08 -6.02
C ARG A 49 3.53 -20.86 -5.17
N TYR A 50 2.96 -19.83 -5.79
CA TYR A 50 2.61 -18.56 -5.16
C TYR A 50 1.11 -18.33 -5.24
N SER A 51 0.55 -17.60 -4.28
CA SER A 51 -0.87 -17.22 -4.25
C SER A 51 -1.24 -16.19 -5.33
N GLY A 52 -0.24 -15.52 -5.90
CA GLY A 52 -0.45 -14.56 -6.99
C GLY A 52 0.82 -13.82 -7.42
N HIS A 53 0.63 -12.74 -8.19
CA HIS A 53 1.72 -11.90 -8.68
C HIS A 53 2.51 -11.24 -7.55
N THR A 54 1.82 -10.75 -6.51
CA THR A 54 2.45 -9.99 -5.42
C THR A 54 3.50 -10.83 -4.71
N GLU A 55 3.17 -12.04 -4.31
CA GLU A 55 4.07 -12.94 -3.61
C GLU A 55 5.24 -13.37 -4.51
N TYR A 56 4.95 -13.67 -5.78
CA TYR A 56 6.00 -13.98 -6.75
C TYR A 56 6.98 -12.81 -6.94
N LEU A 57 6.47 -11.59 -7.13
CA LEU A 57 7.32 -10.40 -7.32
C LEU A 57 8.07 -10.02 -6.05
N THR A 58 7.47 -10.20 -4.88
CA THR A 58 8.18 -10.00 -3.60
C THR A 58 9.36 -10.96 -3.46
N GLN A 59 9.19 -12.22 -3.85
CA GLN A 59 10.29 -13.18 -3.87
C GLN A 59 11.39 -12.81 -4.89
N GLN A 60 11.02 -12.23 -6.04
CA GLN A 60 11.98 -11.88 -7.10
C GLN A 60 12.74 -10.58 -6.82
N PHE A 61 12.14 -9.60 -6.14
CA PHE A 61 12.64 -8.23 -6.04
C PHE A 61 12.67 -7.66 -4.61
N GLY A 62 12.04 -8.33 -3.63
CA GLY A 62 11.87 -7.78 -2.29
C GLY A 62 13.13 -7.77 -1.42
N GLU A 63 14.20 -8.50 -1.83
CA GLU A 63 15.46 -8.56 -1.07
C GLU A 63 15.25 -8.88 0.43
N GLY A 64 14.31 -9.75 0.72
CA GLY A 64 13.94 -10.14 2.09
C GLY A 64 12.99 -9.17 2.80
N LYS A 65 12.56 -8.09 2.14
CA LYS A 65 11.53 -7.18 2.66
C LYS A 65 10.14 -7.59 2.19
N ASP A 66 9.15 -7.34 3.06
CA ASP A 66 7.75 -7.52 2.71
C ASP A 66 7.27 -6.42 1.76
N SER A 67 6.39 -6.80 0.85
CA SER A 67 5.60 -5.85 0.06
C SER A 67 4.30 -5.45 0.78
N LEU A 68 3.70 -4.38 0.30
CA LEU A 68 2.42 -3.86 0.77
C LEU A 68 1.44 -3.77 -0.40
N MET A 69 0.32 -4.46 -0.30
CA MET A 69 -0.77 -4.30 -1.24
C MET A 69 -1.48 -2.96 -1.00
N MET A 70 -1.53 -2.14 -2.02
CA MET A 70 -2.28 -0.88 -2.02
C MET A 70 -3.29 -0.86 -3.16
N MET A 71 -4.49 -0.39 -2.84
CA MET A 71 -5.46 0.06 -3.84
C MET A 71 -5.36 1.58 -3.96
N ILE A 72 -5.19 2.07 -5.17
CA ILE A 72 -5.03 3.50 -5.45
C ILE A 72 -6.05 4.00 -6.48
N SER A 73 -6.63 5.15 -6.22
CA SER A 73 -7.46 5.91 -7.14
C SER A 73 -7.31 7.40 -6.84
N ASP A 74 -7.94 8.25 -7.64
CA ASP A 74 -7.96 9.70 -7.41
C ASP A 74 -8.67 10.10 -6.13
N ARG A 75 -9.54 9.24 -5.60
CA ARG A 75 -10.35 9.51 -4.42
C ARG A 75 -9.73 9.02 -3.12
N MET A 76 -9.01 7.91 -3.16
CA MET A 76 -8.51 7.27 -1.95
C MET A 76 -7.36 6.31 -2.25
N ARG A 77 -6.44 6.18 -1.30
CA ARG A 77 -5.44 5.13 -1.26
C ARG A 77 -5.68 4.27 -0.03
N VAL A 78 -5.76 2.96 -0.21
CA VAL A 78 -5.97 2.00 0.87
C VAL A 78 -4.87 0.95 0.85
N ALA A 79 -4.26 0.73 2.00
CA ALA A 79 -3.31 -0.35 2.24
C ALA A 79 -3.87 -1.32 3.28
N LEU A 80 -3.38 -2.55 3.27
CA LEU A 80 -3.91 -3.63 4.11
C LEU A 80 -2.83 -4.21 5.03
N VAL A 81 -3.15 -4.39 6.30
CA VAL A 81 -2.31 -5.15 7.23
C VAL A 81 -2.38 -6.65 6.90
N CYS A 82 -3.58 -7.17 6.69
CA CYS A 82 -3.83 -8.54 6.26
C CYS A 82 -4.49 -8.56 4.88
N ASN A 83 -3.87 -9.24 3.91
CA ASN A 83 -4.41 -9.38 2.56
C ASN A 83 -5.38 -10.58 2.48
N HIS A 84 -4.90 -11.71 1.98
CA HIS A 84 -5.66 -12.94 1.75
C HIS A 84 -5.69 -13.84 3.00
N THR A 85 -6.06 -13.27 4.15
CA THR A 85 -6.18 -13.97 5.42
C THR A 85 -7.65 -14.34 5.67
N PRO A 86 -7.98 -15.60 5.99
CA PRO A 86 -9.33 -15.97 6.38
C PRO A 86 -9.80 -15.13 7.57
N ILE A 87 -11.05 -14.68 7.54
CA ILE A 87 -11.59 -13.77 8.57
C ILE A 87 -11.41 -14.31 10.00
N ALA A 88 -11.55 -15.61 10.18
CA ALA A 88 -11.35 -16.27 11.47
C ALA A 88 -9.90 -16.17 12.01
N LYS A 89 -8.92 -15.81 11.17
CA LYS A 89 -7.51 -15.70 11.56
C LYS A 89 -7.01 -14.25 11.56
N VAL A 90 -7.86 -13.30 11.24
CA VAL A 90 -7.45 -11.90 11.14
C VAL A 90 -6.95 -11.38 12.49
N ALA A 91 -7.72 -11.54 13.57
CA ALA A 91 -7.35 -11.05 14.89
C ALA A 91 -6.00 -11.62 15.36
N GLU A 92 -5.76 -12.91 15.16
CA GLU A 92 -4.49 -13.59 15.51
C GLU A 92 -3.30 -13.08 14.68
N THR A 93 -3.59 -12.58 13.46
CA THR A 93 -2.57 -12.10 12.51
C THR A 93 -2.18 -10.63 12.76
N ILE A 94 -3.04 -9.85 13.43
CA ILE A 94 -2.79 -8.46 13.76
C ILE A 94 -1.85 -8.40 14.97
N THR A 95 -0.62 -7.95 14.73
CA THR A 95 0.37 -7.69 15.78
C THR A 95 0.92 -6.27 15.66
N GLU A 96 1.47 -5.75 16.73
CA GLU A 96 2.09 -4.43 16.77
C GLU A 96 3.20 -4.31 15.71
N GLU A 97 4.10 -5.31 15.66
CA GLU A 97 5.22 -5.34 14.70
C GLU A 97 4.73 -5.31 13.25
N ARG A 98 3.65 -6.06 12.98
CA ARG A 98 3.08 -6.11 11.63
C ARG A 98 2.48 -4.78 11.22
N ILE A 99 1.74 -4.11 12.11
CA ILE A 99 1.18 -2.78 11.87
C ILE A 99 2.32 -1.77 11.63
N LEU A 100 3.34 -1.77 12.48
CA LEU A 100 4.51 -0.88 12.36
C LEU A 100 5.25 -1.10 11.03
N SER A 101 5.51 -2.36 10.67
CA SER A 101 6.14 -2.70 9.39
C SER A 101 5.32 -2.16 8.21
N LYS A 102 3.99 -2.35 8.21
CA LYS A 102 3.12 -1.86 7.14
C LYS A 102 3.02 -0.33 7.11
N LEU A 103 2.99 0.33 8.26
CA LEU A 103 3.04 1.80 8.37
C LEU A 103 4.36 2.37 7.83
N ALA A 104 5.49 1.75 8.14
CA ALA A 104 6.80 2.17 7.63
C ALA A 104 6.86 2.09 6.09
N VAL A 105 6.47 0.95 5.52
CA VAL A 105 6.41 0.77 4.05
C VAL A 105 5.43 1.75 3.42
N LEU A 106 4.25 1.95 4.02
CA LEU A 106 3.24 2.88 3.51
C LEU A 106 3.73 4.32 3.52
N ASN A 107 4.36 4.75 4.61
CA ASN A 107 4.91 6.09 4.74
C ASN A 107 6.03 6.35 3.71
N GLU A 108 6.98 5.42 3.57
CA GLU A 108 8.04 5.51 2.55
C GLU A 108 7.46 5.57 1.13
N THR A 109 6.48 4.71 0.84
CA THR A 109 5.78 4.67 -0.45
C THR A 109 5.08 5.99 -0.76
N LEU A 110 4.35 6.56 0.20
CA LEU A 110 3.67 7.84 0.00
C LEU A 110 4.65 8.99 -0.25
N GLN A 111 5.80 8.96 0.39
CA GLN A 111 6.85 9.94 0.17
C GLN A 111 7.52 9.78 -1.20
N LYS A 112 7.89 8.55 -1.55
CA LYS A 112 8.70 8.25 -2.73
C LYS A 112 7.87 8.19 -4.01
N ASP A 113 6.70 7.54 -3.95
CA ASP A 113 5.90 7.16 -5.11
C ASP A 113 4.73 8.11 -5.38
N PHE A 114 4.40 8.99 -4.40
CA PHE A 114 3.28 9.93 -4.47
C PHE A 114 3.63 11.36 -4.02
N SER A 115 4.90 11.67 -3.85
CA SER A 115 5.43 12.99 -3.47
C SER A 115 4.79 13.62 -2.22
N CYS A 116 4.23 12.79 -1.33
CA CYS A 116 3.66 13.25 -0.07
C CYS A 116 4.76 13.46 0.96
N ARG A 117 5.26 14.68 1.16
CA ARG A 117 6.39 14.95 2.07
C ARG A 117 6.14 14.58 3.53
N LYS A 118 4.91 14.75 4.01
CA LYS A 118 4.47 14.43 5.38
C LYS A 118 3.13 13.68 5.31
N PRO A 119 3.14 12.40 4.94
CA PRO A 119 1.92 11.64 4.73
C PRO A 119 1.09 11.54 6.00
N ARG A 120 -0.19 11.85 5.93
CA ARG A 120 -1.16 11.61 6.99
C ARG A 120 -1.84 10.27 6.73
N ILE A 121 -1.61 9.31 7.61
CA ILE A 121 -2.12 7.94 7.46
C ILE A 121 -3.20 7.69 8.50
N ALA A 122 -4.42 7.40 8.04
CA ALA A 122 -5.48 6.91 8.93
C ALA A 122 -5.30 5.42 9.18
N VAL A 123 -5.32 5.01 10.43
CA VAL A 123 -5.30 3.60 10.84
C VAL A 123 -6.70 3.22 11.30
N LEU A 124 -7.30 2.22 10.69
CA LEU A 124 -8.62 1.75 11.10
C LEU A 124 -8.52 0.84 12.33
N ALA A 125 -9.59 0.79 13.10
CA ALA A 125 -9.79 -0.19 14.16
C ALA A 125 -10.07 -1.57 13.55
N LEU A 126 -9.85 -2.62 14.31
CA LEU A 126 -10.24 -3.99 13.93
C LEU A 126 -11.71 -4.23 14.28
N ASN A 127 -12.10 -3.84 15.50
CA ASN A 127 -13.41 -4.10 16.06
C ASN A 127 -14.41 -2.96 15.82
N PRO A 128 -15.73 -3.24 15.84
CA PRO A 128 -16.75 -2.20 15.82
C PRO A 128 -16.53 -1.17 16.94
N HIS A 129 -16.86 0.09 16.67
CA HIS A 129 -16.72 1.20 17.61
C HIS A 129 -15.30 1.34 18.23
N ALA A 130 -14.28 0.89 17.48
CA ALA A 130 -12.89 0.87 17.93
C ALA A 130 -12.71 0.14 19.28
N GLY A 131 -13.42 -0.99 19.46
CA GLY A 131 -13.38 -1.86 20.62
C GLY A 131 -14.15 -1.37 21.85
N ASP A 132 -14.76 -0.18 21.77
CA ASP A 132 -15.52 0.45 22.88
C ASP A 132 -14.83 0.29 24.25
N ASN A 133 -13.58 0.76 24.32
CA ASN A 133 -12.72 0.65 25.51
C ASN A 133 -12.52 -0.78 26.05
N GLY A 134 -12.54 -1.78 25.18
CA GLY A 134 -12.34 -3.18 25.52
C GLY A 134 -13.61 -4.00 25.69
N LEU A 135 -14.80 -3.36 25.57
CA LEU A 135 -16.08 -4.06 25.69
C LEU A 135 -16.34 -4.99 24.50
N ILE A 136 -15.90 -4.61 23.30
CA ILE A 136 -16.16 -5.34 22.04
C ILE A 136 -14.87 -5.96 21.48
N GLY A 137 -13.77 -5.88 22.22
CA GLY A 137 -12.44 -6.39 21.83
C GLY A 137 -11.34 -5.53 22.40
N GLU A 138 -10.19 -6.11 22.61
CA GLU A 138 -9.04 -5.45 23.26
C GLU A 138 -7.91 -5.12 22.28
N GLU A 139 -8.01 -5.51 21.00
CA GLU A 139 -6.96 -5.36 20.01
C GLU A 139 -6.60 -3.88 19.79
N GLU A 140 -7.57 -2.98 19.87
CA GLU A 140 -7.31 -1.55 19.78
C GLU A 140 -6.46 -1.04 20.92
N THR A 141 -6.76 -1.47 22.14
CA THR A 141 -6.05 -1.02 23.34
C THR A 141 -4.68 -1.66 23.48
N ASN A 142 -4.59 -2.98 23.19
CA ASN A 142 -3.39 -3.76 23.48
C ASN A 142 -2.42 -3.81 22.29
N ILE A 143 -2.88 -3.55 21.06
CA ILE A 143 -2.08 -3.73 19.84
C ILE A 143 -2.07 -2.46 18.98
N ILE A 144 -3.27 -1.97 18.54
CA ILE A 144 -3.32 -0.96 17.48
C ILE A 144 -2.90 0.42 17.99
N ARG A 145 -3.40 0.87 19.16
CA ARG A 145 -2.99 2.15 19.79
C ARG A 145 -1.49 2.18 20.11
N PRO A 146 -0.88 1.14 20.71
CA PRO A 146 0.56 1.08 20.89
C PRO A 146 1.35 1.17 19.59
N ALA A 147 0.91 0.46 18.53
CA ALA A 147 1.55 0.54 17.22
C ALA A 147 1.48 1.96 16.62
N VAL A 148 0.33 2.62 16.70
CA VAL A 148 0.18 4.02 16.25
C VAL A 148 1.08 4.96 17.03
N ALA A 149 1.14 4.83 18.36
CA ALA A 149 1.99 5.66 19.20
C ALA A 149 3.48 5.48 18.86
N LYS A 150 3.95 4.23 18.71
CA LYS A 150 5.34 3.95 18.29
C LYS A 150 5.65 4.45 16.87
N ALA A 151 4.70 4.37 15.95
CA ALA A 151 4.87 4.96 14.62
C ALA A 151 5.06 6.48 14.70
N GLN A 152 4.30 7.16 15.55
CA GLN A 152 4.45 8.61 15.78
C GLN A 152 5.81 8.97 16.41
N GLU A 153 6.30 8.18 17.36
CA GLU A 153 7.64 8.33 17.92
C GLU A 153 8.74 8.18 16.85
N GLN A 154 8.50 7.37 15.82
CA GLN A 154 9.38 7.21 14.66
C GLN A 154 9.18 8.30 13.60
N GLY A 155 8.33 9.30 13.84
CA GLY A 155 8.07 10.42 12.93
C GLY A 155 7.05 10.11 11.82
N ILE A 156 6.34 8.99 11.90
CA ILE A 156 5.27 8.64 10.95
C ILE A 156 3.95 9.27 11.44
N TRP A 157 3.31 10.06 10.60
CA TRP A 157 2.03 10.72 10.91
C TRP A 157 0.86 9.75 10.75
N ALA A 158 0.77 8.79 11.65
CA ALA A 158 -0.31 7.83 11.76
C ALA A 158 -1.33 8.30 12.81
N PHE A 159 -2.62 8.18 12.51
CA PHE A 159 -3.72 8.62 13.35
C PHE A 159 -4.78 7.53 13.46
N GLY A 160 -5.36 7.34 14.64
CA GLY A 160 -6.38 6.32 14.89
C GLY A 160 -6.15 5.60 16.23
N PRO A 161 -6.74 4.43 16.42
CA PRO A 161 -7.61 3.71 15.48
C PRO A 161 -8.99 4.36 15.32
N TYR A 162 -9.47 4.41 14.07
CA TYR A 162 -10.82 4.91 13.73
C TYR A 162 -11.80 3.77 13.51
N SER A 163 -13.03 3.90 14.01
CA SER A 163 -14.13 2.98 13.66
C SER A 163 -14.43 3.08 12.17
N ALA A 164 -14.36 1.96 11.44
CA ALA A 164 -14.39 1.96 9.98
C ALA A 164 -15.70 2.52 9.39
N ASP A 165 -16.85 2.14 9.97
CA ASP A 165 -18.17 2.60 9.54
C ASP A 165 -18.32 4.12 9.63
N GLY A 166 -18.02 4.70 10.80
CA GLY A 166 -18.04 6.15 11.01
C GLY A 166 -17.02 6.89 10.16
N PHE A 167 -15.81 6.34 10.02
CA PHE A 167 -14.73 6.92 9.23
C PHE A 167 -15.11 7.08 7.75
N PHE A 168 -15.60 6.00 7.13
CA PHE A 168 -16.02 6.05 5.73
C PHE A 168 -17.35 6.79 5.56
N GLY A 169 -18.32 6.54 6.44
CA GLY A 169 -19.64 7.17 6.39
C GLY A 169 -19.60 8.69 6.49
N ALA A 170 -18.67 9.23 7.27
CA ALA A 170 -18.46 10.67 7.41
C ALA A 170 -17.48 11.26 6.38
N GLY A 171 -16.96 10.46 5.43
CA GLY A 171 -16.00 10.91 4.42
C GLY A 171 -14.66 11.37 5.00
N GLN A 172 -14.27 10.89 6.18
CA GLN A 172 -13.04 11.32 6.86
C GLN A 172 -11.78 10.96 6.06
N TYR A 173 -11.84 9.96 5.19
CA TYR A 173 -10.73 9.58 4.30
C TYR A 173 -10.22 10.75 3.44
N ASN A 174 -11.04 11.76 3.15
CA ASN A 174 -10.63 12.95 2.41
C ASN A 174 -9.60 13.83 3.14
N HIS A 175 -9.39 13.60 4.44
CA HIS A 175 -8.41 14.34 5.25
C HIS A 175 -7.07 13.62 5.37
N PHE A 176 -6.92 12.45 4.74
CA PHE A 176 -5.74 11.60 4.82
C PHE A 176 -5.17 11.29 3.44
N ASP A 177 -3.87 11.04 3.39
CA ASP A 177 -3.18 10.69 2.16
C ASP A 177 -3.30 9.19 1.85
N ALA A 178 -3.49 8.37 2.89
CA ALA A 178 -3.83 6.95 2.78
C ALA A 178 -4.55 6.43 4.03
N VAL A 179 -5.21 5.30 3.86
CA VAL A 179 -5.89 4.53 4.92
C VAL A 179 -5.20 3.18 5.06
N LEU A 180 -4.81 2.81 6.28
CA LEU A 180 -4.36 1.46 6.61
C LEU A 180 -5.50 0.70 7.25
N ALA A 181 -6.08 -0.23 6.50
CA ALA A 181 -7.14 -1.12 6.98
C ALA A 181 -6.55 -2.42 7.56
N MET A 182 -7.20 -2.98 8.55
CA MET A 182 -6.72 -4.20 9.24
C MET A 182 -6.86 -5.43 8.37
N TYR A 183 -7.90 -5.53 7.56
CA TYR A 183 -8.14 -6.68 6.69
C TYR A 183 -8.78 -6.28 5.36
N HIS A 184 -8.80 -7.23 4.44
CA HIS A 184 -9.15 -7.04 3.03
C HIS A 184 -10.47 -6.31 2.82
N ASP A 185 -11.60 -6.84 3.28
CA ASP A 185 -12.92 -6.28 2.96
C ASP A 185 -13.20 -4.98 3.70
N GLN A 186 -12.57 -4.76 4.88
CA GLN A 186 -12.66 -3.49 5.59
C GLN A 186 -12.16 -2.31 4.75
N GLY A 187 -11.11 -2.53 3.98
CA GLY A 187 -10.54 -1.50 3.11
C GLY A 187 -11.14 -1.50 1.71
N LEU A 188 -11.29 -2.68 1.11
CA LEU A 188 -11.63 -2.80 -0.31
C LEU A 188 -13.12 -2.65 -0.61
N ALA A 189 -14.01 -3.03 0.29
CA ALA A 189 -15.44 -2.82 0.06
C ALA A 189 -15.79 -1.31 -0.05
N PRO A 190 -15.42 -0.44 0.89
CA PRO A 190 -15.65 0.98 0.73
C PRO A 190 -14.85 1.60 -0.43
N PHE A 191 -13.61 1.15 -0.67
CA PHE A 191 -12.83 1.61 -1.80
C PHE A 191 -13.56 1.37 -3.13
N LYS A 192 -14.01 0.14 -3.39
CA LYS A 192 -14.74 -0.21 -4.61
C LYS A 192 -16.11 0.43 -4.72
N ALA A 193 -16.77 0.69 -3.61
CA ALA A 193 -18.02 1.44 -3.59
C ALA A 193 -17.84 2.89 -4.04
N LEU A 194 -16.67 3.47 -3.78
CA LEU A 194 -16.32 4.83 -4.20
C LEU A 194 -15.78 4.88 -5.64
N ASP A 195 -14.97 3.90 -6.02
CA ASP A 195 -14.30 3.88 -7.31
C ASP A 195 -13.97 2.44 -7.77
N MET A 196 -14.69 1.97 -8.78
CA MET A 196 -14.47 0.65 -9.39
C MET A 196 -13.27 0.61 -10.35
N SER A 197 -12.71 1.76 -10.71
CA SER A 197 -11.58 1.87 -11.65
C SER A 197 -10.21 1.88 -10.97
N GLY A 198 -10.18 1.55 -9.69
CA GLY A 198 -8.97 1.52 -8.89
C GLY A 198 -7.87 0.61 -9.41
N VAL A 199 -6.65 0.94 -9.09
CA VAL A 199 -5.43 0.22 -9.48
C VAL A 199 -4.85 -0.49 -8.26
N ASN A 200 -4.47 -1.76 -8.44
CA ASN A 200 -3.69 -2.49 -7.45
C ASN A 200 -2.20 -2.18 -7.68
N PHE A 201 -1.58 -1.57 -6.69
CA PHE A 201 -0.16 -1.25 -6.66
C PHE A 201 0.56 -2.12 -5.62
N THR A 202 1.69 -2.72 -6.02
CA THR A 202 2.55 -3.47 -5.09
C THR A 202 3.65 -2.55 -4.57
N ALA A 203 3.41 -1.95 -3.42
CA ALA A 203 4.31 -1.02 -2.75
C ALA A 203 5.45 -1.72 -1.99
N GLY A 204 6.50 -0.99 -1.65
CA GLY A 204 7.65 -1.50 -0.89
C GLY A 204 8.68 -2.28 -1.71
N LEU A 205 8.46 -2.43 -3.02
CA LEU A 205 9.43 -3.06 -3.92
C LEU A 205 10.32 -1.99 -4.58
N PRO A 206 11.59 -2.31 -4.90
CA PRO A 206 12.46 -1.41 -5.66
C PRO A 206 11.95 -1.18 -7.09
N VAL A 207 11.12 -2.08 -7.59
CA VAL A 207 10.51 -2.02 -8.92
C VAL A 207 9.06 -1.52 -8.86
N VAL A 208 8.55 -0.97 -9.96
CA VAL A 208 7.16 -0.54 -10.06
C VAL A 208 6.33 -1.65 -10.69
N ARG A 209 5.29 -2.08 -9.97
CA ARG A 209 4.29 -2.98 -10.51
C ARG A 209 2.90 -2.52 -10.18
N THR A 210 2.09 -2.36 -11.22
CA THR A 210 0.65 -2.08 -11.13
C THR A 210 -0.18 -3.14 -11.81
N SER A 211 -1.44 -3.22 -11.49
CA SER A 211 -2.41 -4.07 -12.20
C SER A 211 -3.83 -3.53 -12.05
N PRO A 212 -4.72 -3.84 -13.00
CA PRO A 212 -6.15 -3.63 -12.81
C PRO A 212 -6.67 -4.49 -11.65
N ASP A 213 -7.73 -4.03 -11.02
CA ASP A 213 -8.39 -4.73 -9.91
C ASP A 213 -9.63 -5.50 -10.38
N HIS A 214 -9.43 -6.42 -11.29
CA HIS A 214 -10.47 -7.36 -11.77
C HIS A 214 -9.88 -8.74 -12.04
N GLY A 215 -10.75 -9.74 -12.22
CA GLY A 215 -10.37 -11.11 -12.56
C GLY A 215 -10.14 -11.32 -14.06
N THR A 216 -9.91 -12.56 -14.43
CA THR A 216 -9.60 -13.00 -15.82
C THR A 216 -10.75 -12.83 -16.82
N ALA A 217 -11.98 -12.63 -16.35
CA ALA A 217 -13.16 -12.34 -17.17
C ALA A 217 -13.34 -13.28 -18.37
N TYR A 218 -13.17 -14.59 -18.18
CA TYR A 218 -13.30 -15.60 -19.24
C TYR A 218 -14.59 -15.50 -20.06
N SER A 219 -15.69 -15.08 -19.40
CA SER A 219 -16.99 -14.91 -20.07
C SER A 219 -17.01 -13.81 -21.13
N LEU A 220 -16.07 -12.86 -21.07
CA LEU A 220 -15.94 -11.74 -22.02
C LEU A 220 -14.89 -12.00 -23.11
N ALA A 221 -14.09 -13.06 -22.97
CA ALA A 221 -12.99 -13.34 -23.89
C ALA A 221 -13.49 -13.56 -25.32
N GLY A 222 -12.94 -12.82 -26.27
CA GLY A 222 -13.29 -12.90 -27.69
C GLY A 222 -14.58 -12.18 -28.09
N LYS A 223 -15.30 -11.52 -27.16
CA LYS A 223 -16.58 -10.82 -27.45
C LYS A 223 -16.40 -9.33 -27.73
N ASN A 224 -15.23 -8.78 -27.51
CA ASN A 224 -14.94 -7.34 -27.62
C ASN A 224 -15.86 -6.44 -26.75
N GLU A 225 -16.24 -6.95 -25.57
CA GLU A 225 -17.14 -6.28 -24.60
C GLU A 225 -16.41 -5.82 -23.34
N ALA A 226 -15.13 -6.23 -23.15
CA ALA A 226 -14.37 -5.91 -21.98
C ALA A 226 -14.04 -4.41 -21.91
N ASP A 227 -14.24 -3.81 -20.74
CA ASP A 227 -13.83 -2.43 -20.47
C ASP A 227 -12.31 -2.38 -20.19
N ALA A 228 -11.59 -1.58 -20.97
CA ALA A 228 -10.15 -1.41 -20.84
C ALA A 228 -9.74 -0.34 -19.81
N THR A 229 -10.68 0.38 -19.20
CA THR A 229 -10.44 1.54 -18.34
C THR A 229 -9.50 1.21 -17.16
N SER A 230 -9.77 0.10 -16.47
CA SER A 230 -8.95 -0.31 -15.32
C SER A 230 -7.49 -0.66 -15.71
N MET A 231 -7.28 -1.29 -16.89
CA MET A 231 -5.93 -1.54 -17.41
C MET A 231 -5.24 -0.24 -17.80
N LEU A 232 -5.96 0.70 -18.42
CA LEU A 232 -5.44 2.00 -18.81
C LEU A 232 -5.00 2.81 -17.56
N HIS A 233 -5.83 2.81 -16.51
CA HIS A 233 -5.47 3.43 -15.23
C HIS A 233 -4.22 2.78 -14.61
N ALA A 234 -4.09 1.45 -14.69
CA ALA A 234 -2.90 0.76 -14.20
C ALA A 234 -1.63 1.17 -14.97
N ILE A 235 -1.73 1.39 -16.29
CA ILE A 235 -0.61 1.87 -17.11
C ILE A 235 -0.24 3.30 -16.71
N TYR A 236 -1.21 4.21 -16.61
CA TYR A 236 -0.93 5.60 -16.20
C TYR A 236 -0.36 5.68 -14.80
N ALA A 237 -0.90 4.93 -13.84
CA ALA A 237 -0.35 4.87 -12.48
C ALA A 237 1.12 4.41 -12.47
N ALA A 238 1.49 3.42 -13.29
CA ALA A 238 2.88 2.97 -13.41
C ALA A 238 3.79 4.09 -13.94
N ILE A 239 3.33 4.85 -14.94
CA ILE A 239 4.08 5.97 -15.54
C ILE A 239 4.26 7.09 -14.51
N ASP A 240 3.20 7.45 -13.80
CA ASP A 240 3.23 8.53 -12.81
C ASP A 240 4.15 8.17 -11.64
N ILE A 241 4.05 6.95 -11.09
CA ILE A 241 4.93 6.47 -10.03
C ILE A 241 6.40 6.50 -10.47
N LEU A 242 6.72 6.10 -11.71
CA LEU A 242 8.09 6.18 -12.22
C LEU A 242 8.61 7.61 -12.27
N ARG A 243 7.79 8.56 -12.75
CA ARG A 243 8.13 9.99 -12.80
C ARG A 243 8.36 10.57 -11.40
N GLU A 244 7.47 10.25 -10.45
CA GLU A 244 7.60 10.68 -9.07
C GLU A 244 8.88 10.14 -8.40
N ARG A 245 9.23 8.86 -8.65
CA ARG A 245 10.50 8.28 -8.18
C ARG A 245 11.71 9.01 -8.75
N GLU A 246 11.73 9.25 -10.05
CA GLU A 246 12.84 9.96 -10.72
C GLU A 246 12.97 11.41 -10.20
N GLU A 247 11.86 12.11 -10.02
CA GLU A 247 11.88 13.47 -9.49
C GLU A 247 12.33 13.51 -8.02
N ASN A 248 11.83 12.56 -7.20
CA ASN A 248 12.25 12.45 -5.81
C ASN A 248 13.75 12.14 -5.68
N GLU A 249 14.32 11.27 -6.51
CA GLU A 249 15.76 11.01 -6.55
C GLU A 249 16.57 12.26 -6.91
N LYS A 250 16.11 13.05 -7.88
CA LYS A 250 16.73 14.33 -8.25
C LYS A 250 16.69 15.34 -7.09
N LEU A 251 15.55 15.44 -6.39
CA LEU A 251 15.41 16.31 -5.23
C LEU A 251 16.32 15.89 -4.08
N LEU A 252 16.40 14.60 -3.79
CA LEU A 252 17.26 14.05 -2.73
C LEU A 252 18.75 14.22 -3.04
N SER A 253 19.16 14.10 -4.30
CA SER A 253 20.55 14.29 -4.72
C SER A 253 21.01 15.75 -4.64
N ASN A 254 20.08 16.71 -4.59
CA ASN A 254 20.35 18.16 -4.55
C ASN A 254 19.82 18.82 -3.28
N GLN A 255 19.88 18.14 -2.14
CA GLN A 255 19.43 18.67 -0.87
C GLN A 255 20.32 19.84 -0.41
N LEU A 256 19.69 20.95 -0.01
CA LEU A 256 20.39 22.05 0.64
C LEU A 256 20.87 21.60 2.03
N VAL A 257 22.19 21.55 2.22
CA VAL A 257 22.78 21.33 3.54
C VAL A 257 22.69 22.64 4.32
N VAL A 258 21.75 22.70 5.28
CA VAL A 258 21.61 23.84 6.18
C VAL A 258 22.42 23.55 7.44
N GLU A 259 23.53 24.27 7.65
CA GLU A 259 24.18 24.28 8.97
C GLU A 259 23.27 24.98 9.97
N ILE A 260 22.67 24.23 10.90
CA ILE A 260 21.95 24.82 12.03
C ILE A 260 22.99 25.39 12.98
N ARG A 261 23.26 26.68 12.91
CA ARG A 261 24.02 27.37 13.95
C ARG A 261 23.14 27.48 15.18
N GLU A 262 23.48 26.77 16.22
CA GLU A 262 22.91 27.01 17.56
C GLU A 262 23.21 28.45 17.97
N VAL A 263 22.24 29.32 17.89
CA VAL A 263 22.30 30.63 18.49
C VAL A 263 22.08 30.46 19.99
N LYS A 264 23.18 30.35 20.78
CA LYS A 264 23.10 30.47 22.22
C LYS A 264 22.62 31.87 22.56
N LYS A 265 21.32 32.02 22.82
CA LYS A 265 20.81 33.25 23.45
C LYS A 265 21.26 33.26 24.92
N GLU A 266 22.33 33.95 25.22
CA GLU A 266 22.66 34.33 26.57
C GLU A 266 21.63 35.38 27.02
N TYR A 267 20.65 34.93 27.81
CA TYR A 267 19.80 35.86 28.57
C TYR A 267 20.58 36.37 29.75
N LYS A 268 21.08 37.65 29.72
CA LYS A 268 21.51 38.36 30.91
C LYS A 268 20.28 38.60 31.78
N VAL A 269 20.16 37.87 32.87
CA VAL A 269 19.20 38.19 33.94
C VAL A 269 19.75 39.39 34.71
N GLU A 270 19.26 40.59 34.42
CA GLU A 270 19.50 41.74 35.31
C GLU A 270 18.76 41.49 36.63
N LYS A 271 19.54 41.38 37.70
CA LYS A 271 18.99 41.30 39.06
C LYS A 271 18.35 42.63 39.38
N PHE A 272 17.05 42.66 39.54
CA PHE A 272 16.32 43.76 40.12
C PHE A 272 16.73 43.89 41.59
N ILE A 273 17.42 44.99 41.96
CA ILE A 273 17.73 45.36 43.33
C ILE A 273 16.65 46.33 43.75
N PRO A 274 15.79 46.01 44.77
CA PRO A 274 14.84 46.99 45.31
C PRO A 274 15.66 48.10 46.01
N GLN A 275 15.33 49.34 45.69
CA GLN A 275 15.79 50.48 46.50
C GLN A 275 14.83 50.65 47.65
N ASP A 276 15.38 50.68 48.87
CA ASP A 276 14.71 50.96 50.13
C ASP A 276 14.09 52.39 50.15
#